data_4e8c59c15a12b878c37427cada3f6b70
#
_entry.id   4e8c59c15a12b878c37427cada3f6b70
#
_cell.length_a   1.000
_cell.length_b   1.000
_cell.length_c   1.000
_cell.angle_alpha   90.00
_cell.angle_beta   90.00
_cell.angle_gamma   90.00
#
_symmetry.space_group_name_H-M   'P 1'
#
loop_
_entity.id
_entity.type
_entity.pdbx_description
1 polymer ?
#
loop_
_entity_poly.entity_id
_entity_poly.type
_entity_poly.pdbx_seq_one_letter_code
_entity_poly.pdbx_strand_id
1 'polypeptide(L)'
;MPVRSFSFLVGIIYSALGFLGLTSILVEPVSDIPEIMTQVGVTEGFGYILGLFPTNAFGGLIYMVIGLAGLAGSRAPVGAARIFVDFFAVGLGLFSLLGIIPVANTLFGLMPIFGNDVWLHLATAIPAAYFGFAKDKGAPGEAPVKPREQREPYYQ
;
A
#
# COMPACT_ATOMS: atom_id res chain seq x y z
N MET A 1 5.12 16.85 1.45
CA MET A 1 4.03 16.30 0.60
C MET A 1 2.83 16.05 1.49
N PRO A 2 1.63 16.52 1.16
CA PRO A 2 0.44 16.23 1.97
C PRO A 2 0.12 14.72 1.97
N VAL A 3 -0.42 14.20 3.08
CA VAL A 3 -0.78 12.78 3.22
C VAL A 3 -1.69 12.27 2.09
N ARG A 4 -2.64 13.11 1.63
CA ARG A 4 -3.53 12.80 0.51
C ARG A 4 -2.80 12.62 -0.82
N SER A 5 -1.79 13.47 -1.10
CA SER A 5 -0.97 13.34 -2.31
C SER A 5 -0.11 12.08 -2.29
N PHE A 6 0.39 11.70 -1.10
CA PHE A 6 1.11 10.45 -0.94
C PHE A 6 0.18 9.25 -1.16
N SER A 7 -1.02 9.25 -0.55
CA SER A 7 -2.04 8.22 -0.77
C SER A 7 -2.43 8.08 -2.26
N PHE A 8 -2.54 9.21 -2.97
CA PHE A 8 -2.79 9.21 -4.42
C PHE A 8 -1.65 8.55 -5.21
N LEU A 9 -0.40 8.89 -4.92
CA LEU A 9 0.77 8.31 -5.59
C LEU A 9 0.84 6.79 -5.38
N VAL A 10 0.70 6.32 -4.13
CA VAL A 10 0.62 4.90 -3.82
C VAL A 10 -0.55 4.24 -4.55
N GLY A 11 -1.70 4.90 -4.57
CA GLY A 11 -2.89 4.45 -5.28
C GLY A 11 -2.64 4.19 -6.76
N ILE A 12 -1.97 5.11 -7.46
CA ILE A 12 -1.61 4.95 -8.89
C ILE A 12 -0.63 3.80 -9.09
N ILE A 13 0.45 3.75 -8.31
CA ILE A 13 1.51 2.74 -8.47
C ILE A 13 0.94 1.33 -8.27
N TYR A 14 0.25 1.10 -7.14
CA TYR A 14 -0.28 -0.23 -6.83
C TYR A 14 -1.48 -0.62 -7.71
N SER A 15 -2.30 0.33 -8.18
CA SER A 15 -3.33 0.03 -9.18
C SER A 15 -2.71 -0.39 -10.52
N ALA A 16 -1.63 0.25 -10.94
CA ALA A 16 -0.94 -0.12 -12.18
C ALA A 16 -0.31 -1.52 -12.06
N LEU A 17 0.40 -1.81 -10.96
CA LEU A 17 0.98 -3.14 -10.70
C LEU A 17 -0.13 -4.21 -10.60
N GLY A 18 -1.22 -3.90 -9.90
CA GLY A 18 -2.37 -4.79 -9.80
C GLY A 18 -3.01 -5.09 -11.16
N PHE A 19 -3.20 -4.07 -11.99
CA PHE A 19 -3.71 -4.22 -13.34
C PHE A 19 -2.80 -5.11 -14.20
N LEU A 20 -1.50 -4.85 -14.18
CA LEU A 20 -0.53 -5.64 -14.94
C LEU A 20 -0.51 -7.11 -14.47
N GLY A 21 -0.53 -7.34 -13.15
CA GLY A 21 -0.57 -8.69 -12.58
C GLY A 21 -1.86 -9.46 -12.91
N LEU A 22 -3.02 -8.79 -12.90
CA LEU A 22 -4.32 -9.41 -13.22
C LEU A 22 -4.48 -9.72 -14.71
N THR A 23 -3.96 -8.86 -15.58
CA THR A 23 -4.11 -9.00 -17.04
C THR A 23 -2.97 -9.78 -17.67
N SER A 24 -1.92 -10.08 -16.93
CA SER A 24 -0.66 -10.65 -17.41
C SER A 24 0.00 -9.85 -18.55
N ILE A 25 -0.43 -8.59 -18.77
CA ILE A 25 0.22 -7.68 -19.70
C ILE A 25 1.59 -7.29 -19.11
N LEU A 26 2.64 -7.41 -19.91
CA LEU A 26 4.04 -7.18 -19.50
C LEU A 26 4.50 -8.07 -18.34
N VAL A 27 3.87 -9.23 -18.13
CA VAL A 27 4.33 -10.28 -17.23
C VAL A 27 5.16 -11.27 -18.04
N GLU A 28 6.40 -11.44 -17.66
CA GLU A 28 7.29 -12.47 -18.22
C GLU A 28 7.05 -13.76 -17.46
N PRO A 29 6.46 -14.80 -18.10
CA PRO A 29 6.18 -16.06 -17.44
C PRO A 29 7.50 -16.82 -17.16
N VAL A 30 7.54 -17.51 -16.03
CA VAL A 30 8.68 -18.37 -15.66
C VAL A 30 8.18 -19.77 -15.33
N SER A 31 9.04 -20.77 -15.60
CA SER A 31 8.73 -22.18 -15.32
C SER A 31 9.11 -22.60 -13.89
N ASP A 32 9.99 -21.88 -13.24
CA ASP A 32 10.47 -22.18 -11.89
C ASP A 32 9.55 -21.53 -10.84
N ILE A 33 8.41 -22.18 -10.61
CA ILE A 33 7.39 -21.73 -9.65
C ILE A 33 7.74 -22.29 -8.28
N PRO A 34 7.75 -21.48 -7.21
CA PRO A 34 7.96 -21.98 -5.85
C PRO A 34 7.04 -23.14 -5.50
N GLU A 35 7.62 -24.23 -4.98
CA GLU A 35 6.89 -25.47 -4.69
C GLU A 35 5.66 -25.25 -3.80
N ILE A 36 5.76 -24.40 -2.79
CA ILE A 36 4.65 -24.11 -1.90
C ILE A 36 3.47 -23.46 -2.63
N MET A 37 3.71 -22.63 -3.66
CA MET A 37 2.64 -22.05 -4.49
C MET A 37 1.96 -23.10 -5.34
N THR A 38 2.73 -24.08 -5.83
CA THR A 38 2.19 -25.22 -6.57
C THR A 38 1.36 -26.10 -5.66
N GLN A 39 1.78 -26.35 -4.43
CA GLN A 39 1.04 -27.13 -3.43
C GLN A 39 -0.27 -26.45 -3.01
N VAL A 40 -0.28 -25.12 -2.87
CA VAL A 40 -1.49 -24.34 -2.53
C VAL A 40 -2.40 -24.17 -3.76
N GLY A 41 -1.86 -24.32 -4.98
CA GLY A 41 -2.62 -24.20 -6.23
C GLY A 41 -2.87 -22.76 -6.69
N VAL A 42 -2.09 -21.78 -6.23
CA VAL A 42 -2.25 -20.35 -6.59
C VAL A 42 -1.11 -19.91 -7.50
N THR A 43 -0.99 -20.57 -8.65
CA THR A 43 0.09 -20.35 -9.63
C THR A 43 -0.35 -19.56 -10.86
N GLU A 44 -1.63 -19.31 -11.02
CA GLU A 44 -2.17 -18.62 -12.19
C GLU A 44 -1.50 -17.24 -12.39
N GLY A 45 -1.01 -16.99 -13.61
CA GLY A 45 -0.34 -15.74 -13.96
C GLY A 45 1.01 -15.52 -13.27
N PHE A 46 1.64 -16.58 -12.73
CA PHE A 46 2.94 -16.43 -12.08
C PHE A 46 4.03 -16.02 -13.09
N GLY A 47 4.78 -14.99 -12.73
CA GLY A 47 5.85 -14.44 -13.54
C GLY A 47 6.39 -13.15 -12.94
N TYR A 48 7.05 -12.35 -13.76
CA TYR A 48 7.63 -11.07 -13.33
C TYR A 48 7.12 -9.92 -14.19
N ILE A 49 6.44 -8.94 -13.56
CA ILE A 49 6.05 -7.69 -14.23
C ILE A 49 7.34 -6.98 -14.68
N LEU A 50 7.46 -6.74 -16.01
CA LEU A 50 8.63 -6.12 -16.64
C LEU A 50 9.96 -6.84 -16.31
N GLY A 51 9.93 -8.14 -16.02
CA GLY A 51 11.09 -8.89 -15.58
C GLY A 51 11.62 -8.52 -14.18
N LEU A 52 10.92 -7.68 -13.42
CA LEU A 52 11.44 -7.10 -12.17
C LEU A 52 10.66 -7.55 -10.93
N PHE A 53 9.35 -7.45 -10.96
CA PHE A 53 8.49 -7.65 -9.78
C PHE A 53 7.75 -8.98 -9.88
N PRO A 54 8.01 -9.94 -8.99
CA PRO A 54 7.30 -11.21 -9.00
C PRO A 54 5.81 -10.98 -8.74
N THR A 55 4.97 -11.70 -9.46
CA THR A 55 3.51 -11.58 -9.35
C THR A 55 2.81 -12.89 -9.66
N ASN A 56 1.55 -12.98 -9.29
CA ASN A 56 0.55 -13.93 -9.78
C ASN A 56 -0.82 -13.24 -9.79
N ALA A 57 -1.85 -13.90 -10.27
CA ALA A 57 -3.19 -13.31 -10.33
C ALA A 57 -3.72 -12.87 -8.95
N PHE A 58 -3.43 -13.64 -7.89
CA PHE A 58 -3.82 -13.27 -6.52
C PHE A 58 -3.05 -12.04 -6.04
N GLY A 59 -1.74 -11.96 -6.27
CA GLY A 59 -0.93 -10.78 -5.97
C GLY A 59 -1.41 -9.54 -6.72
N GLY A 60 -1.74 -9.70 -8.00
CA GLY A 60 -2.35 -8.64 -8.81
C GLY A 60 -3.66 -8.12 -8.21
N LEU A 61 -4.53 -9.03 -7.71
CA LEU A 61 -5.76 -8.65 -7.01
C LEU A 61 -5.46 -7.84 -5.73
N ILE A 62 -4.53 -8.30 -4.91
CA ILE A 62 -4.15 -7.60 -3.67
C ILE A 62 -3.59 -6.21 -3.99
N TYR A 63 -2.70 -6.08 -4.96
CA TYR A 63 -2.16 -4.78 -5.37
C TYR A 63 -3.23 -3.86 -5.93
N MET A 64 -4.20 -4.39 -6.69
CA MET A 64 -5.34 -3.60 -7.15
C MET A 64 -6.17 -3.06 -5.98
N VAL A 65 -6.46 -3.88 -4.98
CA VAL A 65 -7.20 -3.46 -3.77
C VAL A 65 -6.43 -2.37 -3.01
N ILE A 66 -5.12 -2.55 -2.80
CA ILE A 66 -4.25 -1.54 -2.17
C ILE A 66 -4.28 -0.24 -2.98
N GLY A 67 -4.15 -0.33 -4.29
CA GLY A 67 -4.16 0.81 -5.19
C GLY A 67 -5.48 1.59 -5.14
N LEU A 68 -6.61 0.90 -5.26
CA LEU A 68 -7.94 1.51 -5.17
C LEU A 68 -8.20 2.13 -3.80
N ALA A 69 -7.77 1.48 -2.71
CA ALA A 69 -7.84 2.04 -1.37
C ALA A 69 -7.01 3.32 -1.25
N GLY A 70 -5.81 3.37 -1.85
CA GLY A 70 -4.98 4.57 -1.94
C GLY A 70 -5.66 5.73 -2.68
N LEU A 71 -6.28 5.44 -3.83
CA LEU A 71 -7.04 6.43 -4.60
C LEU A 71 -8.25 6.95 -3.83
N ALA A 72 -8.99 6.06 -3.15
CA ALA A 72 -10.11 6.44 -2.29
C ALA A 72 -9.64 7.31 -1.11
N GLY A 73 -8.57 6.89 -0.42
CA GLY A 73 -7.96 7.64 0.68
C GLY A 73 -7.51 9.03 0.27
N SER A 74 -7.00 9.20 -0.96
CA SER A 74 -6.56 10.51 -1.47
C SER A 74 -7.70 11.54 -1.57
N ARG A 75 -8.94 11.08 -1.72
CA ARG A 75 -10.16 11.91 -1.81
C ARG A 75 -10.86 12.08 -0.48
N ALA A 76 -10.48 11.29 0.51
CA ALA A 76 -11.08 11.31 1.83
C ALA A 76 -10.65 12.56 2.65
N PRO A 77 -11.35 12.89 3.75
CA PRO A 77 -10.86 13.86 4.73
C PRO A 77 -9.46 13.47 5.24
N VAL A 78 -8.65 14.46 5.62
CA VAL A 78 -7.24 14.26 6.00
C VAL A 78 -7.06 13.17 7.07
N GLY A 79 -7.94 13.12 8.08
CA GLY A 79 -7.88 12.07 9.11
C GLY A 79 -8.07 10.66 8.56
N ALA A 80 -9.05 10.48 7.64
CA ALA A 80 -9.26 9.18 7.00
C ALA A 80 -8.12 8.82 6.03
N ALA A 81 -7.62 9.79 5.25
CA ALA A 81 -6.44 9.58 4.39
C ALA A 81 -5.23 9.13 5.21
N ARG A 82 -5.05 9.65 6.42
CA ARG A 82 -3.99 9.25 7.33
C ARG A 82 -4.13 7.79 7.76
N ILE A 83 -5.33 7.36 8.13
CA ILE A 83 -5.59 5.96 8.50
C ILE A 83 -5.18 5.01 7.36
N PHE A 84 -5.52 5.33 6.10
CA PHE A 84 -5.07 4.54 4.95
C PHE A 84 -3.55 4.48 4.85
N VAL A 85 -2.87 5.62 5.02
CA VAL A 85 -1.40 5.69 4.93
C VAL A 85 -0.74 4.93 6.08
N ASP A 86 -1.31 4.96 7.29
CA ASP A 86 -0.85 4.16 8.43
C ASP A 86 -0.96 2.65 8.14
N PHE A 87 -2.08 2.22 7.54
CA PHE A 87 -2.24 0.83 7.09
C PHE A 87 -1.21 0.45 6.03
N PHE A 88 -0.87 1.33 5.09
CA PHE A 88 0.19 1.06 4.11
C PHE A 88 1.55 0.96 4.79
N ALA A 89 1.86 1.82 5.77
CA ALA A 89 3.10 1.74 6.52
C ALA A 89 3.28 0.38 7.19
N VAL A 90 2.26 -0.06 7.93
CA VAL A 90 2.30 -1.32 8.67
C VAL A 90 2.22 -2.52 7.72
N GLY A 91 1.26 -2.55 6.80
CA GLY A 91 1.00 -3.69 5.91
C GLY A 91 2.14 -3.94 4.93
N LEU A 92 2.62 -2.89 4.25
CA LEU A 92 3.73 -3.03 3.31
C LEU A 92 5.07 -3.22 4.03
N GLY A 93 5.25 -2.64 5.22
CA GLY A 93 6.38 -2.94 6.08
C GLY A 93 6.42 -4.42 6.48
N LEU A 94 5.28 -4.99 6.83
CA LEU A 94 5.15 -6.42 7.12
C LEU A 94 5.44 -7.28 5.86
N PHE A 95 4.91 -6.90 4.69
CA PHE A 95 5.22 -7.61 3.44
C PHE A 95 6.71 -7.58 3.12
N SER A 96 7.37 -6.44 3.34
CA SER A 96 8.83 -6.34 3.17
C SER A 96 9.58 -7.30 4.11
N LEU A 97 9.19 -7.36 5.38
CA LEU A 97 9.81 -8.27 6.36
C LEU A 97 9.56 -9.74 6.01
N LEU A 98 8.32 -10.11 5.68
CA LEU A 98 7.99 -11.48 5.29
C LEU A 98 8.68 -11.88 3.98
N GLY A 99 8.86 -10.94 3.06
CA GLY A 99 9.52 -11.17 1.78
C GLY A 99 10.99 -11.59 1.88
N ILE A 100 11.66 -11.31 3.00
CA ILE A 100 13.04 -11.71 3.27
C ILE A 100 13.10 -13.15 3.85
N ILE A 101 12.01 -13.64 4.46
CA ILE A 101 11.97 -14.92 5.17
C ILE A 101 11.59 -16.02 4.18
N PRO A 102 12.48 -17.02 3.90
CA PRO A 102 12.24 -18.01 2.85
C PRO A 102 10.93 -18.81 2.93
N VAL A 103 10.42 -19.05 4.14
CA VAL A 103 9.14 -19.77 4.34
C VAL A 103 7.92 -18.88 4.13
N ALA A 104 8.07 -17.57 4.33
CA ALA A 104 6.97 -16.60 4.30
C ALA A 104 6.97 -15.71 3.05
N ASN A 105 8.04 -15.76 2.26
CA ASN A 105 8.27 -14.86 1.12
C ASN A 105 7.32 -15.08 -0.08
N THR A 106 6.48 -16.09 0.01
CA THR A 106 5.37 -16.33 -0.93
C THR A 106 4.01 -16.08 -0.26
N LEU A 107 3.99 -15.40 0.87
CA LEU A 107 2.79 -15.26 1.71
C LEU A 107 2.11 -16.63 1.92
N PHE A 108 2.93 -17.62 2.33
CA PHE A 108 2.50 -19.02 2.54
C PHE A 108 1.90 -19.69 1.28
N GLY A 109 2.42 -19.35 0.10
CA GLY A 109 2.01 -19.92 -1.18
C GLY A 109 0.90 -19.16 -1.91
N LEU A 110 0.40 -18.04 -1.36
CA LEU A 110 -0.69 -17.27 -1.96
C LEU A 110 -0.20 -16.26 -3.00
N MET A 111 0.86 -15.52 -2.71
CA MET A 111 1.44 -14.55 -3.63
C MET A 111 2.94 -14.37 -3.37
N PRO A 112 3.74 -14.16 -4.41
CA PRO A 112 5.15 -13.86 -4.24
C PRO A 112 5.32 -12.43 -3.70
N ILE A 113 6.14 -12.27 -2.66
CA ILE A 113 6.51 -10.97 -2.06
C ILE A 113 8.03 -10.86 -1.87
N PHE A 114 8.79 -11.67 -2.58
CA PHE A 114 10.26 -11.74 -2.52
C PHE A 114 10.95 -10.87 -3.59
N GLY A 115 12.25 -10.89 -3.61
CA GLY A 115 13.04 -10.19 -4.62
C GLY A 115 12.84 -8.68 -4.58
N ASN A 116 12.53 -8.07 -5.72
CA ASN A 116 12.35 -6.63 -5.81
C ASN A 116 11.09 -6.11 -5.11
N ASP A 117 10.10 -6.96 -4.84
CA ASP A 117 8.92 -6.57 -4.05
C ASP A 117 9.27 -6.17 -2.63
N VAL A 118 10.29 -6.80 -2.03
CA VAL A 118 10.82 -6.39 -0.72
C VAL A 118 11.17 -4.90 -0.72
N TRP A 119 11.89 -4.47 -1.77
CA TRP A 119 12.33 -3.07 -1.90
C TRP A 119 11.17 -2.13 -2.26
N LEU A 120 10.25 -2.57 -3.11
CA LEU A 120 9.05 -1.81 -3.45
C LEU A 120 8.20 -1.53 -2.20
N HIS A 121 7.96 -2.57 -1.41
CA HIS A 121 7.20 -2.47 -0.17
C HIS A 121 7.92 -1.57 0.85
N LEU A 122 9.22 -1.74 1.02
CA LEU A 122 10.01 -0.91 1.95
C LEU A 122 10.06 0.56 1.52
N ALA A 123 10.28 0.81 0.22
CA ALA A 123 10.29 2.16 -0.35
C ALA A 123 8.94 2.87 -0.24
N THR A 124 7.85 2.12 -0.11
CA THR A 124 6.52 2.65 0.15
C THR A 124 6.24 2.79 1.64
N ALA A 125 6.60 1.78 2.45
CA ALA A 125 6.30 1.74 3.88
C ALA A 125 7.02 2.83 4.67
N ILE A 126 8.28 3.14 4.35
CA ILE A 126 9.05 4.18 5.06
C ILE A 126 8.41 5.57 4.89
N PRO A 127 8.16 6.07 3.66
CA PRO A 127 7.45 7.34 3.51
C PRO A 127 6.02 7.30 4.07
N ALA A 128 5.33 6.16 3.97
CA ALA A 128 4.00 6.01 4.57
C ALA A 128 4.05 6.21 6.08
N ALA A 129 5.02 5.59 6.77
CA ALA A 129 5.22 5.79 8.19
C ALA A 129 5.50 7.27 8.54
N TYR A 130 6.30 7.95 7.73
CA TYR A 130 6.59 9.37 7.93
C TYR A 130 5.34 10.24 7.77
N PHE A 131 4.55 10.06 6.70
CA PHE A 131 3.35 10.87 6.45
C PHE A 131 2.14 10.48 7.31
N GLY A 132 2.03 9.22 7.67
CA GLY A 132 0.93 8.68 8.48
C GLY A 132 1.12 9.00 9.96
N PHE A 133 2.24 8.64 10.55
CA PHE A 133 2.50 8.80 11.98
C PHE A 133 3.07 10.17 12.37
N ALA A 134 3.49 11.02 11.41
CA ALA A 134 3.91 12.39 11.71
C ALA A 134 2.74 13.16 12.34
N LYS A 135 2.93 13.64 13.57
CA LYS A 135 1.96 14.52 14.22
C LYS A 135 1.82 15.79 13.38
N ASP A 136 0.61 16.17 13.02
CA ASP A 136 0.34 17.49 12.47
C ASP A 136 0.86 18.57 13.43
N LYS A 137 1.91 19.23 13.03
CA LYS A 137 2.09 20.62 13.45
C LYS A 137 1.00 21.35 12.68
N GLY A 138 -0.11 21.66 13.35
CA GLY A 138 -1.39 22.15 12.87
C GLY A 138 -1.39 22.66 11.43
N ALA A 139 -2.35 22.21 10.63
CA ALA A 139 -2.49 22.73 9.27
C ALA A 139 -2.50 24.27 9.33
N PRO A 140 -1.70 24.97 8.50
CA PRO A 140 -1.76 26.42 8.46
C PRO A 140 -3.20 26.82 8.08
N GLY A 141 -3.99 27.32 9.03
CA GLY A 141 -5.37 27.74 8.81
C GLY A 141 -6.43 27.22 9.78
N GLU A 142 -6.17 26.20 10.58
CA GLU A 142 -7.07 25.88 11.71
C GLU A 142 -6.76 26.81 12.87
N ALA A 143 -7.55 27.90 12.97
CA ALA A 143 -7.58 28.70 14.19
C ALA A 143 -7.91 27.79 15.38
N PRO A 144 -7.23 27.95 16.54
CA PRO A 144 -7.53 27.18 17.74
C PRO A 144 -9.03 27.27 18.03
N VAL A 145 -9.71 26.13 18.09
CA VAL A 145 -11.10 26.08 18.51
C VAL A 145 -11.13 26.60 19.95
N LYS A 146 -11.58 27.85 20.12
CA LYS A 146 -11.74 28.42 21.47
C LYS A 146 -12.67 27.52 22.26
N PRO A 147 -12.31 27.16 23.51
CA PRO A 147 -13.21 26.44 24.39
C PRO A 147 -14.56 27.14 24.48
N ARG A 148 -15.65 26.38 24.51
CA ARG A 148 -17.03 26.88 24.50
C ARG A 148 -17.33 27.90 25.58
N GLU A 149 -16.54 27.91 26.67
CA GLU A 149 -16.66 28.81 27.82
C GLU A 149 -16.21 30.26 27.55
N GLN A 150 -15.59 30.56 26.42
CA GLN A 150 -15.15 31.93 26.09
C GLN A 150 -16.03 32.64 25.06
N ARG A 151 -17.21 32.12 24.79
CA ARG A 151 -18.22 32.89 24.04
C ARG A 151 -18.91 33.83 25.04
N GLU A 152 -18.53 35.09 25.01
CA GLU A 152 -19.25 36.12 25.76
C GLU A 152 -20.73 36.06 25.36
N PRO A 153 -21.66 36.07 26.36
CA PRO A 153 -23.08 36.20 26.05
C PRO A 153 -23.30 37.58 25.46
N TYR A 154 -23.84 37.65 24.25
CA TYR A 154 -24.39 38.85 23.69
C TYR A 154 -25.61 39.25 24.54
N TYR A 155 -25.40 40.12 25.48
CA TYR A 155 -26.50 40.88 26.10
C TYR A 155 -26.71 42.15 25.26
N GLN A 156 -27.82 42.20 24.56
CA GLN A 156 -28.50 43.46 24.24
C GLN A 156 -29.60 43.68 25.25
#